data_7b4adccf1b5811bc5e61b087f432bb01
#
_entry.id   7b4adccf1b5811bc5e61b087f432bb01
#
_cell.length_a   1.000
_cell.length_b   1.000
_cell.length_c   1.000
_cell.angle_alpha   90.00
_cell.angle_beta   90.00
_cell.angle_gamma   90.00
#
_symmetry.space_group_name_H-M   'P 1'
#
loop_
_entity.id
_entity.type
_entity.pdbx_description
1 polymer ?
#
loop_
_entity_poly.entity_id
_entity_poly.type
_entity_poly.pdbx_seq_one_letter_code
_entity_poly.pdbx_strand_id
1 'polypeptide(L)'
;MIPARTRLFVPLFFALAAAGCAIKPATTTQVPVVSVADWGGTAADPARARRHAITHITLHHQGEPFKAGTDPRQYLRNLQTWSRNSKGWLDIPYHYIIDLEGRSYAGRDIAYAGDTNTEYDPSGHALIEVVGNFEEVEPNQAQLDAVVDLMAMLAQRYQVPVENIASHRDHSDKTVCPGANLYRYVQSGYFREKVAARLAQ
;
A
#
# COMPACT_ATOMS: atom_id res chain seq x y z
N MET A 1 -4.11 34.90 84.08
CA MET A 1 -4.70 35.18 82.72
C MET A 1 -3.59 35.01 81.67
N ILE A 2 -3.59 33.96 80.93
CA ILE A 2 -2.57 33.64 79.86
C ILE A 2 -3.30 33.79 78.52
N PRO A 3 -2.82 34.59 77.58
CA PRO A 3 -3.50 34.77 76.28
C PRO A 3 -3.25 33.56 75.34
N ALA A 4 -4.35 33.10 74.72
CA ALA A 4 -4.32 32.03 73.72
C ALA A 4 -3.65 32.51 72.41
N ARG A 5 -2.66 31.73 71.92
CA ARG A 5 -2.00 31.97 70.63
C ARG A 5 -2.81 31.20 69.56
N THR A 6 -3.45 31.95 68.69
CA THR A 6 -4.10 31.42 67.47
C THR A 6 -3.05 31.02 66.42
N ARG A 7 -2.99 29.74 66.10
CA ARG A 7 -2.10 29.27 65.00
C ARG A 7 -2.88 29.35 63.68
N LEU A 8 -2.36 30.18 62.79
CA LEU A 8 -2.86 30.30 61.41
C LEU A 8 -2.35 29.11 60.60
N PHE A 9 -3.27 28.22 60.13
CA PHE A 9 -2.92 27.15 59.18
C PHE A 9 -3.00 27.73 57.76
N VAL A 10 -1.88 27.77 57.06
CA VAL A 10 -1.81 28.10 55.62
C VAL A 10 -1.87 26.77 54.84
N PRO A 11 -2.87 26.53 54.03
CA PRO A 11 -2.86 25.32 53.16
C PRO A 11 -1.90 25.51 51.98
N LEU A 12 -0.92 24.62 51.88
CA LEU A 12 0.02 24.54 50.75
C LEU A 12 -0.71 23.80 49.59
N PHE A 13 -1.15 24.54 48.57
CA PHE A 13 -1.68 23.98 47.34
C PHE A 13 -0.51 23.48 46.47
N PHE A 14 -0.37 22.16 46.35
CA PHE A 14 0.49 21.54 45.34
C PHE A 14 -0.27 21.56 43.99
N ALA A 15 0.17 22.41 43.07
CA ALA A 15 -0.27 22.38 41.70
C ALA A 15 0.46 21.22 40.96
N LEU A 16 -0.26 20.13 40.66
CA LEU A 16 0.23 19.07 39.82
C LEU A 16 0.19 19.55 38.36
N ALA A 17 1.36 19.89 37.82
CA ALA A 17 1.51 20.18 36.40
C ALA A 17 1.42 18.85 35.62
N ALA A 18 0.28 18.58 35.01
CA ALA A 18 0.13 17.49 34.04
C ALA A 18 0.89 17.88 32.75
N ALA A 19 2.07 17.29 32.54
CA ALA A 19 2.77 17.38 31.28
C ALA A 19 1.96 16.56 30.24
N GLY A 20 1.06 17.22 29.53
CA GLY A 20 0.38 16.65 28.39
C GLY A 20 1.38 16.40 27.28
N CYS A 21 1.72 15.14 27.00
CA CYS A 21 2.38 14.78 25.75
C CYS A 21 1.45 15.18 24.59
N ALA A 22 1.77 16.29 23.93
CA ALA A 22 1.11 16.65 22.67
C ALA A 22 1.48 15.58 21.63
N ILE A 23 0.55 14.68 21.32
CA ILE A 23 0.69 13.75 20.20
C ILE A 23 0.65 14.62 18.95
N LYS A 24 1.84 14.76 18.30
CA LYS A 24 1.94 15.42 17.00
C LYS A 24 1.07 14.63 16.02
N PRO A 25 0.12 15.27 15.31
CA PRO A 25 -0.67 14.54 14.32
C PRO A 25 0.31 13.95 13.29
N ALA A 26 0.23 12.63 13.07
CA ALA A 26 1.04 11.96 12.06
C ALA A 26 0.73 12.61 10.69
N THR A 27 1.75 13.07 10.00
CA THR A 27 1.62 13.61 8.65
C THR A 27 1.19 12.46 7.75
N THR A 28 -0.01 12.53 7.18
CA THR A 28 -0.51 11.49 6.28
C THR A 28 0.35 11.47 5.02
N THR A 29 1.01 10.35 4.75
CA THR A 29 1.73 10.14 3.48
C THR A 29 0.73 10.20 2.34
N GLN A 30 0.85 11.24 1.48
CA GLN A 30 -0.01 11.41 0.31
C GLN A 30 0.78 10.99 -0.93
N VAL A 31 0.28 10.00 -1.66
CA VAL A 31 0.84 9.56 -2.95
C VAL A 31 -0.12 10.00 -4.04
N PRO A 32 0.34 10.78 -5.04
CA PRO A 32 -0.48 11.10 -6.20
C PRO A 32 -0.83 9.82 -6.95
N VAL A 33 -2.11 9.57 -7.15
CA VAL A 33 -2.61 8.40 -7.89
C VAL A 33 -3.49 8.87 -9.04
N VAL A 34 -3.14 8.50 -10.26
CA VAL A 34 -3.95 8.76 -11.45
C VAL A 34 -5.22 7.92 -11.36
N SER A 35 -6.37 8.57 -11.40
CA SER A 35 -7.65 7.87 -11.23
C SER A 35 -8.02 6.98 -12.42
N VAL A 36 -8.96 6.05 -12.21
CA VAL A 36 -9.50 5.20 -13.28
C VAL A 36 -10.06 6.03 -14.42
N ALA A 37 -10.77 7.10 -14.12
CA ALA A 37 -11.33 8.02 -15.13
C ALA A 37 -10.22 8.75 -15.91
N ASP A 38 -9.14 9.19 -15.25
CA ASP A 38 -8.06 9.94 -15.87
C ASP A 38 -7.23 9.11 -16.86
N TRP A 39 -7.10 7.80 -16.66
CA TRP A 39 -6.44 6.94 -17.64
C TRP A 39 -7.41 6.35 -18.69
N GLY A 40 -8.71 6.68 -18.60
CA GLY A 40 -9.74 6.27 -19.56
C GLY A 40 -10.32 4.88 -19.30
N GLY A 41 -10.24 4.39 -18.07
CA GLY A 41 -10.89 3.17 -17.63
C GLY A 41 -12.34 3.38 -17.23
N THR A 42 -13.02 2.28 -16.93
CA THR A 42 -14.40 2.28 -16.45
C THR A 42 -14.51 1.59 -15.11
N ALA A 43 -15.40 2.07 -14.24
CA ALA A 43 -15.62 1.46 -12.93
C ALA A 43 -16.13 0.02 -13.06
N ALA A 44 -15.77 -0.82 -12.08
CA ALA A 44 -16.32 -2.16 -11.96
C ALA A 44 -17.78 -2.13 -11.52
N ASP A 45 -18.54 -3.17 -11.90
CA ASP A 45 -19.92 -3.36 -11.42
C ASP A 45 -19.91 -3.76 -9.93
N PRO A 46 -20.40 -2.92 -9.00
CA PRO A 46 -20.40 -3.21 -7.58
C PRO A 46 -21.29 -4.42 -7.20
N ALA A 47 -22.27 -4.78 -8.02
CA ALA A 47 -23.15 -5.93 -7.77
C ALA A 47 -22.42 -7.28 -7.93
N ARG A 48 -21.32 -7.31 -8.69
CA ARG A 48 -20.48 -8.49 -8.92
C ARG A 48 -19.27 -8.53 -7.98
N ALA A 49 -19.05 -7.49 -7.19
CA ALA A 49 -17.84 -7.29 -6.43
C ALA A 49 -17.86 -8.04 -5.09
N ARG A 50 -16.74 -8.71 -4.78
CA ARG A 50 -16.49 -9.31 -3.46
C ARG A 50 -15.79 -8.28 -2.57
N ARG A 51 -16.54 -7.71 -1.60
CA ARG A 51 -15.98 -6.75 -0.64
C ARG A 51 -15.04 -7.42 0.34
N HIS A 52 -14.02 -6.67 0.78
CA HIS A 52 -13.06 -7.12 1.78
C HIS A 52 -12.55 -5.97 2.66
N ALA A 53 -11.86 -6.30 3.75
CA ALA A 53 -11.08 -5.36 4.56
C ALA A 53 -9.58 -5.64 4.34
N ILE A 54 -8.78 -4.59 4.18
CA ILE A 54 -7.33 -4.73 3.93
C ILE A 54 -6.60 -5.11 5.21
N THR A 55 -5.81 -6.18 5.13
CA THR A 55 -4.96 -6.72 6.21
C THR A 55 -3.53 -7.00 5.75
N HIS A 56 -3.28 -7.03 4.44
CA HIS A 56 -2.01 -7.33 3.81
C HIS A 56 -1.72 -6.36 2.66
N ILE A 57 -0.45 -6.18 2.34
CA ILE A 57 0.00 -5.48 1.13
C ILE A 57 0.87 -6.45 0.34
N THR A 58 0.48 -6.72 -0.92
CA THR A 58 1.14 -7.76 -1.72
C THR A 58 1.67 -7.17 -3.03
N LEU A 59 2.98 -7.38 -3.24
CA LEU A 59 3.71 -6.88 -4.40
C LEU A 59 3.67 -7.91 -5.53
N HIS A 60 3.39 -7.40 -6.72
CA HIS A 60 3.40 -8.15 -7.97
C HIS A 60 4.26 -7.46 -9.01
N HIS A 61 4.59 -8.17 -10.08
CA HIS A 61 5.07 -7.59 -11.33
C HIS A 61 4.12 -7.95 -12.48
N GLN A 62 4.23 -7.20 -13.58
CA GLN A 62 3.51 -7.50 -14.81
C GLN A 62 3.92 -8.87 -15.39
N GLY A 63 5.23 -9.22 -15.31
CA GLY A 63 5.80 -10.47 -15.82
C GLY A 63 6.13 -10.47 -17.31
N GLU A 64 5.87 -9.35 -18.01
CA GLU A 64 6.18 -9.16 -19.43
C GLU A 64 7.06 -7.91 -19.61
N PRO A 65 7.86 -7.85 -20.70
CA PRO A 65 8.67 -6.67 -20.97
C PRO A 65 7.83 -5.41 -21.13
N PHE A 66 8.14 -4.36 -20.38
CA PHE A 66 7.55 -3.04 -20.53
C PHE A 66 8.59 -2.07 -21.08
N LYS A 67 8.40 -1.62 -22.32
CA LYS A 67 9.39 -0.80 -23.03
C LYS A 67 9.25 0.68 -22.68
N ALA A 68 10.38 1.39 -22.62
CA ALA A 68 10.39 2.83 -22.52
C ALA A 68 9.57 3.46 -23.67
N GLY A 69 8.74 4.46 -23.33
CA GLY A 69 7.83 5.12 -24.28
C GLY A 69 6.50 4.40 -24.49
N THR A 70 6.26 3.24 -23.87
CA THR A 70 4.93 2.64 -23.82
C THR A 70 3.98 3.56 -23.03
N ASP A 71 2.81 3.89 -23.60
CA ASP A 71 1.78 4.65 -22.90
C ASP A 71 1.16 3.82 -21.78
N PRO A 72 1.37 4.16 -20.49
CA PRO A 72 0.81 3.40 -19.36
C PRO A 72 -0.72 3.40 -19.38
N ARG A 73 -1.34 4.48 -19.86
CA ARG A 73 -2.82 4.56 -19.91
C ARG A 73 -3.37 3.58 -20.93
N GLN A 74 -2.70 3.42 -22.08
CA GLN A 74 -3.10 2.43 -23.06
C GLN A 74 -2.89 1.00 -22.53
N TYR A 75 -1.78 0.75 -21.83
CA TYR A 75 -1.55 -0.52 -21.14
C TYR A 75 -2.69 -0.85 -20.17
N LEU A 76 -3.09 0.09 -19.33
CA LEU A 76 -4.17 -0.10 -18.35
C LEU A 76 -5.52 -0.40 -19.02
N ARG A 77 -5.86 0.31 -20.11
CA ARG A 77 -7.09 0.01 -20.89
C ARG A 77 -7.06 -1.40 -21.47
N ASN A 78 -5.93 -1.81 -21.99
CA ASN A 78 -5.75 -3.16 -22.53
C ASN A 78 -5.85 -4.23 -21.44
N LEU A 79 -5.19 -3.99 -20.28
CA LEU A 79 -5.24 -4.88 -19.13
C LEU A 79 -6.67 -5.01 -18.59
N GLN A 80 -7.42 -3.90 -18.47
CA GLN A 80 -8.80 -3.92 -18.04
C GLN A 80 -9.69 -4.73 -19.01
N THR A 81 -9.53 -4.50 -20.31
CA THR A 81 -10.27 -5.22 -21.35
C THR A 81 -9.97 -6.72 -21.31
N TRP A 82 -8.69 -7.07 -21.23
CA TRP A 82 -8.27 -8.48 -21.15
C TRP A 82 -8.76 -9.15 -19.87
N SER A 83 -8.64 -8.48 -18.72
CA SER A 83 -9.11 -9.01 -17.43
C SER A 83 -10.59 -9.35 -17.46
N ARG A 84 -11.40 -8.46 -18.01
CA ARG A 84 -12.87 -8.64 -18.06
C ARG A 84 -13.29 -9.65 -19.11
N ASN A 85 -12.72 -9.58 -20.32
CA ASN A 85 -13.20 -10.33 -21.47
C ASN A 85 -12.55 -11.71 -21.58
N SER A 86 -11.27 -11.83 -21.27
CA SER A 86 -10.53 -13.09 -21.43
C SER A 86 -10.48 -13.90 -20.15
N LYS A 87 -10.41 -13.23 -18.98
CA LYS A 87 -10.34 -13.90 -17.67
C LYS A 87 -11.69 -13.98 -16.97
N GLY A 88 -12.69 -13.21 -17.41
CA GLY A 88 -13.97 -13.11 -16.73
C GLY A 88 -13.89 -12.45 -15.34
N TRP A 89 -12.77 -11.83 -15.02
CA TRP A 89 -12.58 -11.11 -13.78
C TRP A 89 -13.44 -9.85 -13.70
N LEU A 90 -13.66 -9.37 -12.48
CA LEU A 90 -14.44 -8.16 -12.25
C LEU A 90 -13.79 -6.94 -12.93
N ASP A 91 -12.47 -6.82 -12.80
CA ASP A 91 -11.66 -5.69 -13.28
C ASP A 91 -10.18 -6.11 -13.36
N ILE A 92 -9.27 -5.15 -13.63
CA ILE A 92 -7.83 -5.32 -13.40
C ILE A 92 -7.64 -6.07 -12.08
N PRO A 93 -6.76 -7.10 -11.98
CA PRO A 93 -6.62 -7.87 -10.76
C PRO A 93 -5.98 -7.08 -9.61
N TYR A 94 -5.24 -6.00 -9.92
CA TYR A 94 -4.49 -5.18 -8.98
C TYR A 94 -5.23 -3.90 -8.61
N HIS A 95 -4.97 -3.39 -7.38
CA HIS A 95 -5.55 -2.13 -6.89
C HIS A 95 -4.75 -0.91 -7.34
N TYR A 96 -3.43 -1.09 -7.46
CA TYR A 96 -2.52 -0.05 -7.92
C TYR A 96 -1.51 -0.61 -8.91
N ILE A 97 -1.13 0.22 -9.88
CA ILE A 97 -0.12 -0.08 -10.87
C ILE A 97 0.93 1.03 -10.85
N ILE A 98 2.23 0.67 -10.89
CA ILE A 98 3.36 1.61 -10.90
C ILE A 98 4.07 1.47 -12.26
N ASP A 99 4.22 2.60 -12.98
CA ASP A 99 4.90 2.64 -14.27
C ASP A 99 6.44 2.79 -14.14
N LEU A 100 7.15 2.90 -15.29
CA LEU A 100 8.61 3.03 -15.31
C LEU A 100 9.10 4.35 -14.68
N GLU A 101 8.30 5.40 -14.68
CA GLU A 101 8.62 6.68 -14.09
C GLU A 101 8.21 6.79 -12.61
N GLY A 102 7.70 5.69 -12.02
CA GLY A 102 7.25 5.65 -10.63
C GLY A 102 5.88 6.31 -10.40
N ARG A 103 5.11 6.59 -11.46
CA ARG A 103 3.75 7.11 -11.30
C ARG A 103 2.81 5.97 -10.91
N SER A 104 1.95 6.26 -9.93
CA SER A 104 0.94 5.32 -9.44
C SER A 104 -0.41 5.56 -10.11
N TYR A 105 -1.06 4.48 -10.50
CA TYR A 105 -2.38 4.47 -11.14
C TYR A 105 -3.34 3.62 -10.33
N ALA A 106 -4.58 4.08 -10.17
CA ALA A 106 -5.65 3.26 -9.62
C ALA A 106 -6.08 2.21 -10.65
N GLY A 107 -6.15 0.96 -10.22
CA GLY A 107 -6.74 -0.15 -10.96
C GLY A 107 -8.14 -0.46 -10.43
N ARG A 108 -8.34 -1.69 -9.92
CA ARG A 108 -9.57 -2.08 -9.23
C ARG A 108 -9.79 -1.24 -7.97
N ASP A 109 -11.05 -0.91 -7.69
CA ASP A 109 -11.41 -0.27 -6.42
C ASP A 109 -10.93 -1.15 -5.25
N ILE A 110 -10.18 -0.53 -4.33
CA ILE A 110 -9.57 -1.23 -3.19
C ILE A 110 -10.58 -1.83 -2.20
N ALA A 111 -11.83 -1.43 -2.27
CA ALA A 111 -12.92 -2.05 -1.49
C ALA A 111 -13.30 -3.45 -1.98
N TYR A 112 -12.78 -3.89 -3.14
CA TYR A 112 -13.12 -5.15 -3.77
C TYR A 112 -11.91 -6.05 -3.90
N ALA A 113 -12.04 -7.31 -3.45
CA ALA A 113 -10.95 -8.28 -3.55
C ALA A 113 -10.41 -8.41 -4.98
N GLY A 114 -9.10 -8.51 -5.11
CA GLY A 114 -8.44 -8.75 -6.38
C GLY A 114 -8.69 -10.13 -6.96
N ASP A 115 -8.02 -10.43 -8.08
CA ASP A 115 -8.01 -11.76 -8.69
C ASP A 115 -6.56 -12.24 -8.88
N THR A 116 -6.38 -13.54 -9.03
CA THR A 116 -5.09 -14.19 -9.28
C THR A 116 -5.25 -15.42 -10.15
N ASN A 117 -4.17 -15.87 -10.80
CA ASN A 117 -4.12 -17.15 -11.53
C ASN A 117 -3.61 -18.30 -10.64
N THR A 118 -3.30 -18.04 -9.38
CA THR A 118 -2.81 -19.04 -8.42
C THR A 118 -3.88 -19.35 -7.38
N GLU A 119 -3.60 -20.31 -6.50
CA GLU A 119 -4.55 -20.86 -5.52
C GLU A 119 -4.79 -20.00 -4.29
N TYR A 120 -3.96 -18.99 -4.02
CA TYR A 120 -4.20 -18.17 -2.82
C TYR A 120 -5.43 -17.27 -2.99
N ASP A 121 -6.12 -16.99 -1.89
CA ASP A 121 -7.23 -16.03 -1.89
C ASP A 121 -6.70 -14.60 -1.70
N PRO A 122 -6.86 -13.69 -2.69
CA PRO A 122 -6.44 -12.29 -2.57
C PRO A 122 -7.36 -11.42 -1.70
N SER A 123 -8.37 -11.99 -1.04
CA SER A 123 -9.16 -11.25 -0.06
C SER A 123 -8.29 -10.77 1.09
N GLY A 124 -8.45 -9.50 1.46
CA GLY A 124 -7.63 -8.86 2.49
C GLY A 124 -6.32 -8.26 1.97
N HIS A 125 -5.96 -8.46 0.70
CA HIS A 125 -4.72 -7.99 0.13
C HIS A 125 -4.91 -6.70 -0.68
N ALA A 126 -4.15 -5.64 -0.36
CA ALA A 126 -3.92 -4.51 -1.26
C ALA A 126 -2.85 -4.93 -2.27
N LEU A 127 -3.23 -5.12 -3.52
CA LEU A 127 -2.37 -5.64 -4.58
C LEU A 127 -1.73 -4.49 -5.36
N ILE A 128 -0.39 -4.47 -5.43
CA ILE A 128 0.41 -3.49 -6.16
C ILE A 128 1.14 -4.21 -7.29
N GLU A 129 0.91 -3.81 -8.53
CA GLU A 129 1.68 -4.24 -9.70
C GLU A 129 2.76 -3.23 -10.03
N VAL A 130 3.96 -3.69 -10.33
CA VAL A 130 5.03 -2.89 -10.94
C VAL A 130 5.22 -3.37 -12.38
N VAL A 131 5.13 -2.45 -13.37
CA VAL A 131 5.29 -2.83 -14.78
C VAL A 131 6.70 -3.32 -15.06
N GLY A 132 6.83 -4.37 -15.88
CA GLY A 132 8.08 -4.98 -16.27
C GLY A 132 8.18 -6.45 -15.89
N ASN A 133 9.19 -7.13 -16.48
CA ASN A 133 9.53 -8.52 -16.16
C ASN A 133 10.80 -8.56 -15.30
N PHE A 134 10.63 -8.63 -13.98
CA PHE A 134 11.76 -8.62 -13.04
C PHE A 134 12.43 -10.00 -12.84
N GLU A 135 12.10 -10.99 -13.67
CA GLU A 135 13.00 -12.14 -13.91
C GLU A 135 14.15 -11.74 -14.84
N GLU A 136 13.95 -10.76 -15.73
CA GLU A 136 14.90 -10.39 -16.79
C GLU A 136 15.61 -9.05 -16.53
N VAL A 137 14.90 -8.09 -15.92
CA VAL A 137 15.42 -6.73 -15.69
C VAL A 137 15.38 -6.34 -14.22
N GLU A 138 16.20 -5.35 -13.87
CA GLU A 138 16.19 -4.75 -12.53
C GLU A 138 15.07 -3.71 -12.42
N PRO A 139 14.38 -3.60 -11.26
CA PRO A 139 13.53 -2.45 -10.99
C PRO A 139 14.41 -1.20 -10.91
N ASN A 140 13.96 -0.10 -11.51
CA ASN A 140 14.68 1.16 -11.40
C ASN A 140 14.35 1.88 -10.08
N GLN A 141 15.14 2.92 -9.73
CA GLN A 141 15.00 3.61 -8.46
C GLN A 141 13.63 4.31 -8.32
N ALA A 142 13.08 4.89 -9.39
CA ALA A 142 11.77 5.54 -9.36
C ALA A 142 10.64 4.54 -9.02
N GLN A 143 10.73 3.31 -9.56
CA GLN A 143 9.79 2.24 -9.22
C GLN A 143 9.94 1.80 -7.75
N LEU A 144 11.18 1.61 -7.25
CA LEU A 144 11.41 1.24 -5.86
C LEU A 144 10.89 2.28 -4.88
N ASP A 145 11.16 3.57 -5.15
CA ASP A 145 10.70 4.67 -4.31
C ASP A 145 9.16 4.76 -4.30
N ALA A 146 8.53 4.62 -5.47
CA ALA A 146 7.07 4.63 -5.59
C ALA A 146 6.41 3.44 -4.86
N VAL A 147 7.02 2.25 -4.89
CA VAL A 147 6.56 1.09 -4.12
C VAL A 147 6.59 1.40 -2.63
N VAL A 148 7.70 1.96 -2.12
CA VAL A 148 7.83 2.33 -0.70
C VAL A 148 6.77 3.35 -0.29
N ASP A 149 6.60 4.42 -1.07
CA ASP A 149 5.66 5.50 -0.76
C ASP A 149 4.21 5.00 -0.78
N LEU A 150 3.85 4.19 -1.78
CA LEU A 150 2.52 3.60 -1.90
C LEU A 150 2.24 2.59 -0.79
N MET A 151 3.20 1.73 -0.43
CA MET A 151 3.08 0.79 0.69
C MET A 151 2.92 1.54 2.02
N ALA A 152 3.67 2.63 2.24
CA ALA A 152 3.57 3.44 3.46
C ALA A 152 2.18 4.10 3.56
N MET A 153 1.68 4.68 2.48
CA MET A 153 0.32 5.23 2.41
C MET A 153 -0.74 4.18 2.76
N LEU A 154 -0.64 2.98 2.17
CA LEU A 154 -1.58 1.89 2.41
C LEU A 154 -1.49 1.35 3.84
N ALA A 155 -0.27 1.14 4.35
CA ALA A 155 -0.05 0.69 5.72
C ALA A 155 -0.62 1.67 6.74
N GLN A 156 -0.42 2.98 6.54
CA GLN A 156 -1.00 4.02 7.39
C GLN A 156 -2.53 4.06 7.30
N ARG A 157 -3.06 4.07 6.08
CA ARG A 157 -4.50 4.22 5.83
C ARG A 157 -5.33 3.04 6.36
N TYR A 158 -4.83 1.82 6.20
CA TYR A 158 -5.53 0.59 6.56
C TYR A 158 -4.98 -0.07 7.83
N GLN A 159 -4.03 0.58 8.50
CA GLN A 159 -3.38 0.08 9.71
C GLN A 159 -2.77 -1.32 9.52
N VAL A 160 -2.18 -1.55 8.35
CA VAL A 160 -1.51 -2.82 8.02
C VAL A 160 -0.14 -2.85 8.69
N PRO A 161 0.16 -3.83 9.55
CA PRO A 161 1.48 -4.02 10.12
C PRO A 161 2.54 -4.25 9.01
N VAL A 162 3.74 -3.73 9.18
CA VAL A 162 4.81 -3.88 8.16
C VAL A 162 5.19 -5.34 7.91
N GLU A 163 4.96 -6.21 8.88
CA GLU A 163 5.14 -7.67 8.79
C GLU A 163 4.23 -8.31 7.74
N ASN A 164 3.07 -7.68 7.48
CA ASN A 164 2.09 -8.13 6.50
C ASN A 164 2.35 -7.58 5.09
N ILE A 165 3.53 -7.00 4.86
CA ILE A 165 4.03 -6.64 3.54
C ILE A 165 4.77 -7.84 2.97
N ALA A 166 4.30 -8.36 1.84
CA ALA A 166 4.82 -9.56 1.20
C ALA A 166 4.70 -9.46 -0.33
N SER A 167 5.03 -10.51 -1.04
CA SER A 167 4.85 -10.63 -2.48
C SER A 167 3.95 -11.81 -2.84
N HIS A 168 3.59 -11.91 -4.12
CA HIS A 168 2.75 -13.00 -4.61
C HIS A 168 3.36 -14.39 -4.29
N ARG A 169 4.66 -14.57 -4.51
CA ARG A 169 5.32 -15.86 -4.25
C ARG A 169 5.47 -16.22 -2.76
N ASP A 170 5.25 -15.27 -1.85
CA ASP A 170 5.17 -15.56 -0.42
C ASP A 170 3.81 -16.19 -0.04
N HIS A 171 2.82 -16.11 -0.93
CA HIS A 171 1.48 -16.66 -0.76
C HIS A 171 1.19 -17.87 -1.65
N SER A 172 2.05 -18.14 -2.67
CA SER A 172 1.90 -19.27 -3.59
C SER A 172 3.25 -19.71 -4.11
N ASP A 173 3.53 -21.00 -4.08
CA ASP A 173 4.73 -21.64 -4.66
C ASP A 173 4.62 -21.87 -6.17
N LYS A 174 3.43 -21.58 -6.77
CA LYS A 174 3.15 -21.76 -8.20
C LYS A 174 3.43 -20.52 -9.05
N THR A 175 4.21 -19.57 -8.52
CA THR A 175 4.53 -18.34 -9.23
C THR A 175 5.96 -17.88 -8.97
N VAL A 176 6.57 -17.23 -9.95
CA VAL A 176 7.83 -16.49 -9.78
C VAL A 176 7.60 -15.01 -9.45
N CYS A 177 6.33 -14.53 -9.52
CA CYS A 177 5.96 -13.13 -9.26
C CYS A 177 6.35 -12.72 -7.83
N PRO A 178 7.06 -11.61 -7.64
CA PRO A 178 7.25 -10.46 -8.52
C PRO A 178 8.53 -10.49 -9.39
N GLY A 179 9.12 -11.66 -9.64
CA GLY A 179 10.37 -11.82 -10.33
C GLY A 179 11.59 -11.73 -9.40
N ALA A 180 12.65 -12.50 -9.69
CA ALA A 180 13.81 -12.66 -8.82
C ALA A 180 14.44 -11.32 -8.41
N ASN A 181 14.60 -10.40 -9.37
CA ASN A 181 15.24 -9.10 -9.15
C ASN A 181 14.44 -8.15 -8.25
N LEU A 182 13.11 -8.19 -8.30
CA LEU A 182 12.26 -7.41 -7.38
C LEU A 182 12.05 -8.15 -6.05
N TYR A 183 11.98 -9.49 -6.09
CA TYR A 183 11.77 -10.30 -4.89
C TYR A 183 12.90 -10.17 -3.85
N ARG A 184 14.16 -9.98 -4.28
CA ARG A 184 15.28 -9.78 -3.34
C ARG A 184 15.08 -8.60 -2.39
N TYR A 185 14.35 -7.54 -2.80
CA TYR A 185 14.00 -6.41 -1.95
C TYR A 185 12.91 -6.79 -0.91
N VAL A 186 12.03 -7.73 -1.24
CA VAL A 186 11.08 -8.29 -0.27
C VAL A 186 11.82 -9.17 0.74
N GLN A 187 12.67 -10.10 0.27
CA GLN A 187 13.42 -11.03 1.11
C GLN A 187 14.39 -10.34 2.07
N SER A 188 15.09 -9.30 1.61
CA SER A 188 16.04 -8.55 2.45
C SER A 188 15.37 -7.71 3.53
N GLY A 189 14.03 -7.55 3.50
CA GLY A 189 13.32 -6.66 4.40
C GLY A 189 13.34 -5.19 3.97
N TYR A 190 13.95 -4.85 2.82
CA TYR A 190 14.10 -3.47 2.36
C TYR A 190 12.79 -2.69 2.38
N PHE A 191 11.71 -3.25 1.83
CA PHE A 191 10.42 -2.54 1.82
C PHE A 191 9.86 -2.35 3.23
N ARG A 192 9.93 -3.36 4.10
CA ARG A 192 9.46 -3.26 5.50
C ARG A 192 10.20 -2.19 6.28
N GLU A 193 11.53 -2.14 6.15
CA GLU A 193 12.38 -1.13 6.81
C GLU A 193 12.06 0.29 6.31
N LYS A 194 11.98 0.46 4.98
CA LYS A 194 11.70 1.78 4.38
C LYS A 194 10.29 2.26 4.72
N VAL A 195 9.29 1.37 4.68
CA VAL A 195 7.91 1.70 5.09
C VAL A 195 7.85 2.07 6.56
N ALA A 196 8.47 1.28 7.46
CA ALA A 196 8.54 1.62 8.89
C ALA A 196 9.18 2.99 9.13
N ALA A 197 10.25 3.32 8.41
CA ALA A 197 10.90 4.63 8.48
C ALA A 197 10.00 5.78 7.98
N ARG A 198 9.14 5.55 6.97
CA ARG A 198 8.15 6.54 6.51
C ARG A 198 7.03 6.76 7.52
N LEU A 199 6.57 5.68 8.17
CA LEU A 199 5.50 5.75 9.17
C LEU A 199 5.95 6.42 10.49
N ALA A 200 7.25 6.52 10.75
CA ALA A 200 7.82 7.16 11.94
C ALA A 200 8.03 8.67 11.79
N GLN A 201 7.80 9.27 10.61
CA GLN A 201 7.95 10.70 10.32
C GLN A 201 6.67 11.48 10.65
#